data_a8c5df3158d8fd22f31c791720bea566
#
_entry.id   a8c5df3158d8fd22f31c791720bea566
#
_cell.length_a   1.000
_cell.length_b   1.000
_cell.length_c   1.000
_cell.angle_alpha   90.00
_cell.angle_beta   90.00
_cell.angle_gamma   90.00
#
_symmetry.space_group_name_H-M   'P 1'
#
loop_
_entity.id
_entity.type
_entity.pdbx_description
1 polymer ?
#
loop_
_entity_poly.entity_id
_entity_poly.type
_entity_poly.pdbx_seq_one_letter_code
_entity_poly.pdbx_strand_id
1 'polypeptide(L)'
;MSIFRIATKGNIVSTATVPATTLGATKVKVLKLIGWAGILGAVVMIIGGGVVWGVVSSQLAAEKITVSEDASFLAGAPVVGPFSAFAQADIINHHALDMAEGKTYAELDKEDPLRATVMNASFLRTSLFTSVVSFGVSAFAIGMGVLSGLFGWAILTLAPAWPKKTTATGVRA
;
A
#
# COMPACT_ATOMS: atom_id res chain seq x y z
N MET A 1 71.94 -29.95 36.25
CA MET A 1 70.86 -30.27 35.29
C MET A 1 69.81 -29.25 35.45
N SER A 2 69.84 -28.21 34.58
CA SER A 2 69.10 -26.95 34.74
C SER A 2 67.77 -27.10 34.00
N ILE A 3 66.65 -26.98 34.70
CA ILE A 3 65.31 -27.06 34.12
C ILE A 3 64.91 -25.65 33.69
N PHE A 4 64.87 -25.45 32.38
CA PHE A 4 64.44 -24.19 31.76
C PHE A 4 62.90 -24.14 31.76
N ARG A 5 62.33 -23.25 32.60
CA ARG A 5 60.88 -23.01 32.67
C ARG A 5 60.51 -21.96 31.66
N ILE A 6 59.89 -22.39 30.53
CA ILE A 6 59.31 -21.47 29.56
C ILE A 6 58.00 -20.92 30.13
N ALA A 7 58.01 -19.64 30.49
CA ALA A 7 56.79 -18.91 30.83
C ALA A 7 56.05 -18.58 29.56
N THR A 8 54.94 -19.28 29.28
CA THR A 8 54.01 -18.95 28.19
C THR A 8 53.24 -17.70 28.60
N LYS A 9 53.56 -16.60 27.96
CA LYS A 9 52.85 -15.32 28.09
C LYS A 9 51.46 -15.48 27.55
N GLY A 10 50.46 -15.70 28.43
CA GLY A 10 49.05 -15.80 28.05
C GLY A 10 48.60 -14.47 27.50
N ASN A 11 48.25 -14.48 26.21
CA ASN A 11 47.56 -13.36 25.53
C ASN A 11 46.15 -13.27 26.14
N ILE A 12 45.96 -12.39 27.08
CA ILE A 12 44.61 -12.02 27.56
C ILE A 12 43.96 -11.21 26.43
N VAL A 13 43.14 -11.89 25.61
CA VAL A 13 42.23 -11.22 24.70
C VAL A 13 41.25 -10.46 25.58
N SER A 14 41.51 -9.15 25.71
CA SER A 14 40.60 -8.24 26.38
C SER A 14 39.34 -8.17 25.51
N THR A 15 38.31 -8.93 25.85
CA THR A 15 36.97 -8.77 25.26
C THR A 15 36.47 -7.39 25.68
N ALA A 16 36.60 -6.44 24.76
CA ALA A 16 35.97 -5.14 24.91
C ALA A 16 34.46 -5.35 25.02
N THR A 17 33.92 -5.31 26.19
CA THR A 17 32.49 -5.30 26.43
C THR A 17 31.95 -3.98 25.88
N VAL A 18 31.35 -4.01 24.70
CA VAL A 18 30.63 -2.87 24.13
C VAL A 18 29.53 -2.54 25.12
N PRO A 19 29.52 -1.33 25.75
CA PRO A 19 28.47 -0.98 26.70
C PRO A 19 27.10 -1.05 25.94
N ALA A 20 26.21 -1.90 26.40
CA ALA A 20 24.85 -1.94 25.90
C ALA A 20 24.24 -0.55 26.16
N THR A 21 23.98 0.20 25.08
CA THR A 21 23.36 1.52 25.16
C THR A 21 21.92 1.35 25.64
N THR A 22 21.68 1.51 26.94
CA THR A 22 20.34 1.43 27.51
C THR A 22 19.56 2.68 27.13
N LEU A 23 18.50 2.52 26.33
CA LEU A 23 17.60 3.61 25.98
C LEU A 23 16.90 4.13 27.24
N GLY A 24 16.93 5.44 27.46
CA GLY A 24 16.20 6.06 28.57
C GLY A 24 14.70 5.80 28.51
N ALA A 25 14.02 5.70 29.63
CA ALA A 25 12.60 5.34 29.76
C ALA A 25 11.66 6.18 28.87
N THR A 26 11.96 7.47 28.69
CA THR A 26 11.20 8.37 27.82
C THR A 26 11.28 7.94 26.34
N LYS A 27 12.49 7.57 25.87
CA LYS A 27 12.68 7.11 24.48
C LYS A 27 11.94 5.80 24.22
N VAL A 28 11.91 4.89 25.18
CA VAL A 28 11.14 3.63 25.07
C VAL A 28 9.64 3.88 24.97
N LYS A 29 9.10 4.85 25.75
CA LYS A 29 7.68 5.24 25.66
C LYS A 29 7.34 5.81 24.29
N VAL A 30 8.20 6.70 23.78
CA VAL A 30 8.01 7.31 22.44
C VAL A 30 8.03 6.24 21.34
N LEU A 31 8.99 5.32 21.36
CA LEU A 31 9.06 4.22 20.39
C LEU A 31 7.79 3.37 20.42
N LYS A 32 7.29 3.01 21.58
CA LYS A 32 6.05 2.24 21.71
C LYS A 32 4.83 3.02 21.21
N LEU A 33 4.76 4.33 21.50
CA LEU A 33 3.69 5.18 20.99
C LEU A 33 3.71 5.22 19.44
N ILE A 34 4.88 5.40 18.85
CA ILE A 34 5.05 5.38 17.38
C ILE A 34 4.66 4.02 16.82
N GLY A 35 5.09 2.91 17.41
CA GLY A 35 4.73 1.56 16.97
C GLY A 35 3.22 1.33 17.00
N TRP A 36 2.54 1.71 18.08
CA TRP A 36 1.08 1.61 18.16
C TRP A 36 0.36 2.53 17.18
N ALA A 37 0.84 3.77 16.99
CA ALA A 37 0.31 4.69 16.00
C ALA A 37 0.43 4.13 14.58
N GLY A 38 1.57 3.48 14.27
CA GLY A 38 1.77 2.77 13.00
C GLY A 38 0.76 1.65 12.78
N ILE A 39 0.48 0.82 13.80
CA ILE A 39 -0.50 -0.26 13.72
C ILE A 39 -1.93 0.29 13.58
N LEU A 40 -2.30 1.30 14.36
CA LEU A 40 -3.62 1.93 14.24
C LEU A 40 -3.83 2.58 12.88
N GLY A 41 -2.82 3.31 12.37
CA GLY A 41 -2.83 3.86 11.01
C GLY A 41 -2.97 2.76 9.95
N ALA A 42 -2.28 1.63 10.12
CA ALA A 42 -2.39 0.47 9.24
C ALA A 42 -3.83 -0.05 9.16
N VAL A 43 -4.47 -0.25 10.31
CA VAL A 43 -5.86 -0.74 10.38
C VAL A 43 -6.81 0.21 9.65
N VAL A 44 -6.67 1.53 9.90
CA VAL A 44 -7.51 2.55 9.23
C VAL A 44 -7.32 2.53 7.72
N MET A 45 -6.07 2.46 7.24
CA MET A 45 -5.77 2.44 5.81
C MET A 45 -6.26 1.17 5.11
N ILE A 46 -6.08 -0.01 5.74
CA ILE A 46 -6.53 -1.28 5.17
C ILE A 46 -8.06 -1.33 5.12
N ILE A 47 -8.75 -0.94 6.19
CA ILE A 47 -10.22 -0.91 6.21
C ILE A 47 -10.75 0.11 5.21
N GLY A 48 -10.22 1.35 5.21
CA GLY A 48 -10.63 2.41 4.30
C GLY A 48 -10.43 2.02 2.83
N GLY A 49 -9.26 1.48 2.48
CA GLY A 49 -9.00 0.98 1.14
C GLY A 49 -9.93 -0.16 0.75
N GLY A 50 -10.18 -1.11 1.66
CA GLY A 50 -11.12 -2.21 1.42
C GLY A 50 -12.57 -1.74 1.20
N VAL A 51 -13.02 -0.75 1.97
CA VAL A 51 -14.36 -0.14 1.80
C VAL A 51 -14.48 0.54 0.44
N VAL A 52 -13.50 1.38 0.06
CA VAL A 52 -13.51 2.05 -1.26
C VAL A 52 -13.51 1.04 -2.39
N TRP A 53 -12.68 -0.01 -2.30
CA TRP A 53 -12.67 -1.10 -3.28
C TRP A 53 -14.04 -1.75 -3.43
N GLY A 54 -14.67 -2.13 -2.31
CA GLY A 54 -15.99 -2.76 -2.30
C GLY A 54 -17.09 -1.85 -2.86
N VAL A 55 -17.09 -0.56 -2.51
CA VAL A 55 -18.07 0.41 -3.02
C VAL A 55 -17.93 0.59 -4.53
N VAL A 56 -16.72 0.80 -5.04
CA VAL A 56 -16.50 0.97 -6.50
C VAL A 56 -16.88 -0.31 -7.26
N SER A 57 -16.50 -1.49 -6.75
CA SER A 57 -16.87 -2.76 -7.35
C SER A 57 -18.38 -2.97 -7.40
N SER A 58 -19.09 -2.63 -6.31
CA SER A 58 -20.56 -2.77 -6.25
C SER A 58 -21.28 -1.79 -7.17
N GLN A 59 -20.77 -0.56 -7.32
CA GLN A 59 -21.33 0.42 -8.27
C GLN A 59 -21.16 -0.04 -9.72
N LEU A 60 -19.95 -0.52 -10.09
CA LEU A 60 -19.73 -1.08 -11.42
C LEU A 60 -20.63 -2.28 -11.70
N ALA A 61 -20.79 -3.19 -10.73
CA ALA A 61 -21.68 -4.34 -10.86
C ALA A 61 -23.16 -3.94 -11.08
N ALA A 62 -23.59 -2.84 -10.45
CA ALA A 62 -24.97 -2.32 -10.60
C ALA A 62 -25.27 -1.83 -12.00
N GLU A 63 -24.25 -1.35 -12.75
CA GLU A 63 -24.39 -0.93 -14.14
C GLU A 63 -24.61 -2.11 -15.10
N LYS A 64 -24.34 -3.36 -14.67
CA LYS A 64 -24.52 -4.59 -15.46
C LYS A 64 -23.78 -4.58 -16.81
N ILE A 65 -22.66 -3.89 -16.87
CA ILE A 65 -21.84 -3.79 -18.07
C ILE A 65 -21.01 -5.07 -18.19
N THR A 66 -20.90 -5.59 -19.41
CA THR A 66 -19.96 -6.65 -19.80
C THR A 66 -18.91 -6.10 -20.75
N VAL A 67 -17.70 -6.62 -20.67
CA VAL A 67 -16.64 -6.30 -21.63
C VAL A 67 -17.06 -6.80 -23.00
N SER A 68 -16.91 -5.97 -24.06
CA SER A 68 -17.26 -6.34 -25.42
C SER A 68 -16.57 -7.63 -25.87
N GLU A 69 -17.26 -8.44 -26.70
CA GLU A 69 -16.76 -9.74 -27.13
C GLU A 69 -15.50 -9.65 -28.04
N ASP A 70 -15.27 -8.51 -28.65
CA ASP A 70 -14.11 -8.19 -29.48
C ASP A 70 -12.96 -7.51 -28.72
N ALA A 71 -13.08 -7.40 -27.41
CA ALA A 71 -11.99 -6.87 -26.58
C ALA A 71 -10.78 -7.82 -26.58
N SER A 72 -9.58 -7.27 -26.52
CA SER A 72 -8.32 -8.02 -26.56
C SER A 72 -8.11 -8.95 -25.36
N PHE A 73 -8.78 -8.66 -24.23
CA PHE A 73 -8.76 -9.50 -23.03
C PHE A 73 -10.05 -9.32 -22.21
N LEU A 74 -10.39 -10.30 -21.41
CA LEU A 74 -11.59 -10.35 -20.57
C LEU A 74 -12.91 -10.18 -21.35
N ALA A 75 -12.95 -10.52 -22.67
CA ALA A 75 -14.15 -10.49 -23.48
C ALA A 75 -15.31 -11.23 -22.81
N GLY A 76 -16.52 -10.65 -22.81
CA GLY A 76 -17.71 -11.20 -22.15
C GLY A 76 -17.69 -11.17 -20.62
N ALA A 77 -16.61 -10.78 -19.97
CA ALA A 77 -16.53 -10.74 -18.52
C ALA A 77 -17.34 -9.55 -17.93
N PRO A 78 -17.96 -9.70 -16.73
CA PRO A 78 -18.63 -8.59 -16.07
C PRO A 78 -17.64 -7.52 -15.63
N VAL A 79 -18.01 -6.25 -15.78
CA VAL A 79 -17.21 -5.10 -15.36
C VAL A 79 -17.42 -4.85 -13.87
N VAL A 80 -16.57 -5.44 -13.02
CA VAL A 80 -16.68 -5.36 -11.55
C VAL A 80 -15.35 -5.03 -10.85
N GLY A 81 -14.27 -4.88 -11.59
CA GLY A 81 -12.94 -4.66 -11.04
C GLY A 81 -12.03 -3.85 -11.97
N PRO A 82 -10.80 -3.55 -11.53
CA PRO A 82 -9.91 -2.65 -12.25
C PRO A 82 -9.56 -3.13 -13.66
N PHE A 83 -9.31 -4.42 -13.85
CA PHE A 83 -8.91 -4.97 -15.13
C PHE A 83 -10.07 -5.04 -16.12
N SER A 84 -11.28 -5.41 -15.68
CA SER A 84 -12.45 -5.43 -16.53
C SER A 84 -12.93 -4.01 -16.89
N ALA A 85 -12.82 -3.06 -15.97
CA ALA A 85 -13.09 -1.65 -16.25
C ALA A 85 -12.09 -1.08 -17.27
N PHE A 86 -10.80 -1.45 -17.15
CA PHE A 86 -9.78 -1.06 -18.12
C PHE A 86 -10.05 -1.66 -19.50
N ALA A 87 -10.34 -2.97 -19.57
CA ALA A 87 -10.64 -3.65 -20.83
C ALA A 87 -11.82 -3.00 -21.55
N GLN A 88 -12.90 -2.70 -20.82
CA GLN A 88 -14.07 -2.03 -21.38
C GLN A 88 -13.77 -0.58 -21.83
N ALA A 89 -12.96 0.16 -21.06
CA ALA A 89 -12.55 1.52 -21.43
C ALA A 89 -11.70 1.52 -22.72
N ASP A 90 -10.83 0.53 -22.86
CA ASP A 90 -9.95 0.37 -24.02
C ASP A 90 -10.75 0.07 -25.30
N ILE A 91 -11.64 -0.92 -25.25
CA ILE A 91 -12.45 -1.28 -26.43
C ILE A 91 -13.42 -0.18 -26.83
N ILE A 92 -14.00 0.58 -25.89
CA ILE A 92 -14.81 1.77 -26.19
C ILE A 92 -13.99 2.79 -27.00
N ASN A 93 -12.72 2.99 -26.63
CA ASN A 93 -11.85 3.89 -27.37
C ASN A 93 -11.58 3.41 -28.80
N HIS A 94 -11.31 2.10 -28.98
CA HIS A 94 -11.13 1.51 -30.30
C HIS A 94 -12.36 1.73 -31.17
N HIS A 95 -13.55 1.39 -30.69
CA HIS A 95 -14.80 1.58 -31.43
C HIS A 95 -15.04 3.05 -31.80
N ALA A 96 -14.76 3.98 -30.89
CA ALA A 96 -14.94 5.41 -31.15
C ALA A 96 -13.98 5.93 -32.24
N LEU A 97 -12.73 5.50 -32.22
CA LEU A 97 -11.74 5.86 -33.23
C LEU A 97 -12.05 5.23 -34.58
N ASP A 98 -12.45 3.95 -34.59
CA ASP A 98 -12.84 3.25 -35.85
C ASP A 98 -14.01 3.94 -36.52
N MET A 99 -15.03 4.35 -35.75
CA MET A 99 -16.18 5.09 -36.30
C MET A 99 -15.80 6.49 -36.84
N ALA A 100 -14.80 7.11 -36.24
CA ALA A 100 -14.37 8.46 -36.56
C ALA A 100 -13.13 8.49 -37.47
N GLU A 101 -12.82 7.40 -38.19
CA GLU A 101 -11.65 7.30 -39.07
C GLU A 101 -10.33 7.68 -38.40
N GLY A 102 -10.17 7.29 -37.14
CA GLY A 102 -9.00 7.57 -36.31
C GLY A 102 -9.00 8.94 -35.64
N LYS A 103 -10.02 9.78 -35.86
CA LYS A 103 -10.10 11.12 -35.25
C LYS A 103 -10.63 11.06 -33.83
N THR A 104 -10.00 11.85 -32.98
CA THR A 104 -10.50 12.09 -31.63
C THR A 104 -11.62 13.14 -31.62
N TYR A 105 -12.33 13.26 -30.49
CA TYR A 105 -13.34 14.30 -30.29
C TYR A 105 -12.82 15.72 -30.60
N ALA A 106 -11.56 16.01 -30.29
CA ALA A 106 -10.97 17.33 -30.49
C ALA A 106 -10.67 17.64 -31.98
N GLU A 107 -10.49 16.59 -32.80
CA GLU A 107 -10.16 16.71 -34.22
C GLU A 107 -11.40 16.73 -35.12
N LEU A 108 -12.56 16.36 -34.59
CA LEU A 108 -13.83 16.42 -35.31
C LEU A 108 -14.35 17.85 -35.39
N ASP A 109 -14.88 18.23 -36.58
CA ASP A 109 -15.52 19.51 -36.78
C ASP A 109 -16.75 19.69 -35.87
N LYS A 110 -17.11 20.92 -35.57
CA LYS A 110 -18.24 21.23 -34.68
C LYS A 110 -19.57 20.69 -35.19
N GLU A 111 -19.73 20.67 -36.48
CA GLU A 111 -20.94 20.23 -37.20
C GLU A 111 -20.89 18.75 -37.60
N ASP A 112 -19.81 18.04 -37.23
CA ASP A 112 -19.68 16.62 -37.56
C ASP A 112 -20.75 15.77 -36.82
N PRO A 113 -21.53 14.97 -37.54
CA PRO A 113 -22.59 14.16 -36.92
C PRO A 113 -22.06 13.12 -35.92
N LEU A 114 -20.80 12.68 -36.07
CA LEU A 114 -20.17 11.72 -35.15
C LEU A 114 -19.68 12.37 -33.84
N ARG A 115 -19.60 13.70 -33.79
CA ARG A 115 -19.05 14.40 -32.65
C ARG A 115 -19.73 14.05 -31.31
N ALA A 116 -21.07 13.94 -31.31
CA ALA A 116 -21.82 13.57 -30.11
C ALA A 116 -21.55 12.12 -29.70
N THR A 117 -21.41 11.20 -30.65
CA THR A 117 -21.11 9.80 -30.37
C THR A 117 -19.72 9.62 -29.77
N VAL A 118 -18.70 10.27 -30.36
CA VAL A 118 -17.32 10.21 -29.87
C VAL A 118 -17.20 10.90 -28.50
N MET A 119 -17.95 11.98 -28.26
CA MET A 119 -18.03 12.62 -26.97
C MET A 119 -18.59 11.67 -25.89
N ASN A 120 -19.69 10.98 -26.18
CA ASN A 120 -20.28 10.02 -25.24
C ASN A 120 -19.32 8.86 -24.96
N ALA A 121 -18.63 8.34 -25.97
CA ALA A 121 -17.58 7.34 -25.79
C ALA A 121 -16.45 7.83 -24.88
N SER A 122 -16.03 9.07 -25.04
CA SER A 122 -15.02 9.70 -24.19
C SER A 122 -15.48 9.84 -22.73
N PHE A 123 -16.76 10.15 -22.48
CA PHE A 123 -17.31 10.21 -21.13
C PHE A 123 -17.37 8.83 -20.47
N LEU A 124 -17.84 7.81 -21.19
CA LEU A 124 -17.88 6.43 -20.69
C LEU A 124 -16.48 5.92 -20.36
N ARG A 125 -15.53 6.15 -21.27
CA ARG A 125 -14.12 5.82 -21.06
C ARG A 125 -13.54 6.52 -19.81
N THR A 126 -13.79 7.81 -19.67
CA THR A 126 -13.30 8.59 -18.51
C THR A 126 -13.90 8.09 -17.21
N SER A 127 -15.19 7.75 -17.19
CA SER A 127 -15.85 7.16 -16.01
C SER A 127 -15.21 5.83 -15.61
N LEU A 128 -14.97 4.93 -16.56
CA LEU A 128 -14.32 3.65 -16.33
C LEU A 128 -12.86 3.83 -15.84
N PHE A 129 -12.09 4.74 -16.44
CA PHE A 129 -10.74 5.05 -15.96
C PHE A 129 -10.72 5.64 -14.57
N THR A 130 -11.71 6.46 -14.20
CA THR A 130 -11.86 6.95 -12.83
C THR A 130 -12.04 5.80 -11.85
N SER A 131 -12.80 4.79 -12.22
CA SER A 131 -12.94 3.56 -11.42
C SER A 131 -11.61 2.80 -11.30
N VAL A 132 -10.84 2.67 -12.39
CA VAL A 132 -9.51 2.05 -12.37
C VAL A 132 -8.56 2.80 -11.43
N VAL A 133 -8.54 4.14 -11.49
CA VAL A 133 -7.74 4.97 -10.58
C VAL A 133 -8.17 4.77 -9.14
N SER A 134 -9.48 4.72 -8.86
CA SER A 134 -10.02 4.50 -7.52
C SER A 134 -9.58 3.14 -6.94
N PHE A 135 -9.58 2.09 -7.74
CA PHE A 135 -9.01 0.79 -7.36
C PHE A 135 -7.51 0.89 -7.09
N GLY A 136 -6.76 1.62 -7.92
CA GLY A 136 -5.33 1.85 -7.73
C GLY A 136 -5.03 2.56 -6.41
N VAL A 137 -5.77 3.61 -6.07
CA VAL A 137 -5.65 4.33 -4.80
C VAL A 137 -6.00 3.42 -3.62
N SER A 138 -7.05 2.60 -3.75
CA SER A 138 -7.44 1.62 -2.72
C SER A 138 -6.33 0.59 -2.48
N ALA A 139 -5.77 0.02 -3.54
CA ALA A 139 -4.66 -0.93 -3.46
C ALA A 139 -3.42 -0.29 -2.82
N PHE A 140 -3.10 0.95 -3.20
CA PHE A 140 -2.01 1.71 -2.61
C PHE A 140 -2.23 1.94 -1.11
N ALA A 141 -3.43 2.36 -0.71
CA ALA A 141 -3.78 2.56 0.70
C ALA A 141 -3.63 1.25 1.51
N ILE A 142 -4.13 0.12 0.99
CA ILE A 142 -3.98 -1.18 1.62
C ILE A 142 -2.49 -1.56 1.74
N GLY A 143 -1.71 -1.42 0.66
CA GLY A 143 -0.28 -1.73 0.65
C GLY A 143 0.52 -0.88 1.64
N MET A 144 0.27 0.42 1.69
CA MET A 144 0.88 1.33 2.67
C MET A 144 0.44 1.01 4.09
N GLY A 145 -0.82 0.60 4.28
CA GLY A 145 -1.31 0.11 5.56
C GLY A 145 -0.53 -1.12 6.03
N VAL A 146 -0.35 -2.11 5.16
CA VAL A 146 0.44 -3.32 5.47
C VAL A 146 1.88 -2.95 5.85
N LEU A 147 2.55 -2.10 5.08
CA LEU A 147 3.91 -1.64 5.39
C LEU A 147 3.97 -0.90 6.73
N SER A 148 3.05 0.03 6.98
CA SER A 148 2.98 0.77 8.25
C SER A 148 2.77 -0.17 9.44
N GLY A 149 1.92 -1.18 9.29
CA GLY A 149 1.68 -2.21 10.31
C GLY A 149 2.92 -3.05 10.61
N LEU A 150 3.64 -3.47 9.58
CA LEU A 150 4.89 -4.21 9.71
C LEU A 150 5.97 -3.38 10.43
N PHE A 151 6.13 -2.11 10.06
CA PHE A 151 7.06 -1.21 10.75
C PHE A 151 6.64 -0.97 12.21
N GLY A 152 5.35 -0.73 12.45
CA GLY A 152 4.83 -0.57 13.81
C GLY A 152 5.08 -1.81 14.67
N TRP A 153 4.82 -2.99 14.12
CA TRP A 153 5.09 -4.27 14.78
C TRP A 153 6.60 -4.47 15.06
N ALA A 154 7.46 -4.20 14.07
CA ALA A 154 8.90 -4.31 14.24
C ALA A 154 9.43 -3.36 15.35
N ILE A 155 8.94 -2.12 15.39
CA ILE A 155 9.29 -1.16 16.44
C ILE A 155 8.86 -1.70 17.81
N LEU A 156 7.67 -2.25 17.95
CA LEU A 156 7.18 -2.78 19.22
C LEU A 156 7.96 -4.00 19.69
N THR A 157 8.38 -4.88 18.78
CA THR A 157 9.14 -6.09 19.12
C THR A 157 10.60 -5.76 19.48
N LEU A 158 11.19 -4.76 18.83
CA LEU A 158 12.57 -4.31 19.10
C LEU A 158 12.65 -3.35 20.29
N ALA A 159 11.54 -2.72 20.70
CA ALA A 159 11.53 -1.80 21.84
C ALA A 159 11.78 -2.57 23.15
N PRO A 160 12.67 -2.10 24.04
CA PRO A 160 12.92 -2.73 25.32
C PRO A 160 11.64 -2.90 26.15
N ALA A 161 11.64 -3.90 27.05
CA ALA A 161 10.53 -4.09 27.97
C ALA A 161 10.21 -2.82 28.74
N TRP A 162 8.92 -2.61 29.10
CA TRP A 162 8.49 -1.44 29.86
C TRP A 162 9.30 -1.32 31.15
N PRO A 163 9.92 -0.17 31.48
CA PRO A 163 10.66 -0.02 32.72
C PRO A 163 9.71 -0.24 33.90
N LYS A 164 9.93 -1.31 34.66
CA LYS A 164 9.20 -1.55 35.91
C LYS A 164 9.50 -0.40 36.84
N LYS A 165 8.48 0.22 37.47
CA LYS A 165 8.68 1.15 38.60
C LYS A 165 9.33 0.34 39.70
N THR A 166 10.61 0.57 39.93
CA THR A 166 11.27 0.11 41.19
C THR A 166 10.65 0.94 42.29
N THR A 167 9.73 0.34 43.04
CA THR A 167 9.30 0.90 44.33
C THR A 167 10.55 0.86 45.23
N ALA A 168 11.17 1.99 45.47
CA ALA A 168 12.24 2.08 46.45
C ALA A 168 11.60 1.74 47.81
N THR A 169 11.80 0.49 48.24
CA THR A 169 11.50 0.12 49.63
C THR A 169 12.50 0.89 50.51
N GLY A 170 12.01 1.94 51.15
CA GLY A 170 12.79 2.71 52.11
C GLY A 170 13.21 1.81 53.25
N VAL A 171 14.50 1.48 53.27
CA VAL A 171 15.14 0.97 54.47
C VAL A 171 15.22 2.17 55.43
N ARG A 172 14.28 2.21 56.38
CA ARG A 172 14.46 3.06 57.58
C ARG A 172 15.43 2.32 58.49
N ALA A 173 16.61 2.90 58.70
CA ALA A 173 17.49 2.60 59.79
C ALA A 173 17.01 3.29 61.09
#